data_c9c2f0a74ad394d35ca9293241292db0
#
_entry.id   c9c2f0a74ad394d35ca9293241292db0
#
_cell.length_a   1.000
_cell.length_b   1.000
_cell.length_c   1.000
_cell.angle_alpha   90.00
_cell.angle_beta   90.00
_cell.angle_gamma   90.00
#
_symmetry.space_group_name_H-M   'P 1'
#
loop_
_entity.id
_entity.type
_entity.pdbx_description
1 polymer ?
#
loop_
_entity_poly.entity_id
_entity_poly.type
_entity_poly.pdbx_seq_one_letter_code
_entity_poly.pdbx_strand_id
1 'polypeptide(L)'
;MNAEHEVGAQHAAPVRSLAEIPAGDPAVPRLELAEWAQRYGLVAGITTRPLSLGLWSDEPVGQVIGRWRAFRASFGTRFPSIVLAHQVHGTDVRWYESRPDGWLILDGLDGHATNEPGVLLTVTVADCIPVYLAVPKKGAIALVHAGWRGTADGILEQCVELLKWRGVAKASDIVMHCGVGICGACYEVGSEVAVRFGLTGTVQLDLRAVLSRRARDLGIEEITTSPWCSAEGRDRFFSHRASKGRDGRMVAYLGQPLG
;
A
#
# COMPACT_ATOMS: atom_id res chain seq x y z
N MET A 1 4.34 21.14 45.20
CA MET A 1 4.79 21.77 43.93
C MET A 1 4.79 20.68 42.88
N ASN A 2 3.68 20.57 42.18
CA ASN A 2 3.53 19.59 41.09
C ASN A 2 4.03 20.25 39.81
N ALA A 3 5.11 19.75 39.24
CA ALA A 3 5.55 20.12 37.92
C ALA A 3 4.78 19.25 36.89
N GLU A 4 3.74 19.81 36.33
CA GLU A 4 3.08 19.26 35.17
C GLU A 4 4.03 19.39 33.96
N HIS A 5 4.55 18.25 33.52
CA HIS A 5 5.24 18.17 32.24
C HIS A 5 4.16 18.23 31.11
N GLU A 6 3.88 19.42 30.67
CA GLU A 6 3.25 19.62 29.34
C GLU A 6 4.19 19.07 28.26
N VAL A 7 3.91 17.86 27.80
CA VAL A 7 4.50 17.34 26.57
C VAL A 7 3.90 18.16 25.44
N GLY A 8 4.66 19.14 24.95
CA GLY A 8 4.29 19.99 23.84
C GLY A 8 3.89 19.15 22.62
N ALA A 9 2.61 19.13 22.30
CA ALA A 9 2.09 18.67 21.04
C ALA A 9 2.59 19.64 19.96
N GLN A 10 3.77 19.36 19.38
CA GLN A 10 4.18 20.01 18.15
C GLN A 10 3.11 19.68 17.10
N HIS A 11 2.39 20.66 16.65
CA HIS A 11 1.38 20.57 15.59
C HIS A 11 2.13 20.16 14.31
N ALA A 12 2.23 18.86 14.08
CA ALA A 12 2.71 18.35 12.80
C ALA A 12 1.76 18.86 11.71
N ALA A 13 2.34 19.43 10.64
CA ALA A 13 1.54 19.92 9.51
C ALA A 13 0.56 18.82 9.04
N PRO A 14 -0.68 19.19 8.67
CA PRO A 14 -1.66 18.20 8.22
C PRO A 14 -1.13 17.44 7.01
N VAL A 15 -1.36 16.13 6.96
CA VAL A 15 -0.99 15.31 5.81
C VAL A 15 -1.87 15.70 4.64
N ARG A 16 -1.24 15.96 3.49
CA ARG A 16 -1.96 16.35 2.26
C ARG A 16 -2.79 15.17 1.73
N SER A 17 -4.05 15.43 1.43
CA SER A 17 -4.89 14.48 0.71
C SER A 17 -4.50 14.44 -0.76
N LEU A 18 -4.36 13.24 -1.33
CA LEU A 18 -4.11 13.01 -2.75
C LEU A 18 -5.01 11.87 -3.24
N ALA A 19 -5.97 12.21 -4.10
CA ALA A 19 -6.91 11.24 -4.63
C ALA A 19 -6.31 10.48 -5.82
N GLU A 20 -6.50 9.18 -5.82
CA GLU A 20 -6.39 8.35 -7.02
C GLU A 20 -7.61 8.64 -7.91
N ILE A 21 -7.40 8.77 -9.21
CA ILE A 21 -8.43 9.10 -10.20
C ILE A 21 -8.61 7.96 -11.21
N PRO A 22 -9.80 7.84 -11.85
CA PRO A 22 -10.04 6.81 -12.86
C PRO A 22 -9.00 6.83 -13.97
N ALA A 23 -8.49 5.64 -14.32
CA ALA A 23 -7.47 5.45 -15.33
C ALA A 23 -7.62 4.09 -16.02
N GLY A 24 -6.95 3.96 -17.16
CA GLY A 24 -6.83 2.70 -17.87
C GLY A 24 -8.07 2.29 -18.68
N ASP A 25 -8.11 1.00 -19.01
CA ASP A 25 -9.17 0.37 -19.80
C ASP A 25 -10.40 0.08 -18.93
N PRO A 26 -11.62 0.39 -19.36
CA PRO A 26 -12.85 0.01 -18.65
C PRO A 26 -12.98 -1.50 -18.35
N ALA A 27 -12.36 -2.37 -19.14
CA ALA A 27 -12.31 -3.81 -18.87
C ALA A 27 -11.44 -4.18 -17.66
N VAL A 28 -10.54 -3.26 -17.25
CA VAL A 28 -9.68 -3.40 -16.07
C VAL A 28 -9.81 -2.12 -15.25
N PRO A 29 -10.95 -1.92 -14.58
CA PRO A 29 -11.23 -0.68 -13.86
C PRO A 29 -10.25 -0.45 -12.72
N ARG A 30 -9.68 0.74 -12.67
CA ARG A 30 -8.67 1.12 -11.70
C ARG A 30 -8.63 2.63 -11.45
N LEU A 31 -8.01 3.00 -10.35
CA LEU A 31 -7.66 4.38 -10.02
C LEU A 31 -6.14 4.52 -9.97
N GLU A 32 -5.59 5.64 -10.45
CA GLU A 32 -4.14 5.89 -10.46
C GLU A 32 -3.79 7.25 -9.84
N LEU A 33 -2.58 7.34 -9.30
CA LEU A 33 -1.96 8.55 -8.78
C LEU A 33 -1.38 9.37 -9.96
N ALA A 34 -2.21 10.18 -10.61
CA ALA A 34 -1.78 10.97 -11.76
C ALA A 34 -0.60 11.91 -11.44
N GLU A 35 -0.54 12.47 -10.22
CA GLU A 35 0.57 13.29 -9.78
C GLU A 35 1.90 12.50 -9.75
N TRP A 36 1.89 11.23 -9.36
CA TRP A 36 3.09 10.38 -9.36
C TRP A 36 3.57 10.08 -10.78
N ALA A 37 2.65 9.91 -11.72
CA ALA A 37 2.99 9.76 -13.12
C ALA A 37 3.65 11.04 -13.69
N GLN A 38 3.10 12.21 -13.40
CA GLN A 38 3.62 13.49 -13.87
C GLN A 38 4.96 13.88 -13.22
N ARG A 39 5.09 13.69 -11.89
CA ARG A 39 6.28 14.14 -11.14
C ARG A 39 7.44 13.16 -11.19
N TYR A 40 7.16 11.87 -11.24
CA TYR A 40 8.17 10.83 -11.03
C TYR A 40 8.23 9.81 -12.16
N GLY A 41 7.33 9.88 -13.16
CA GLY A 41 7.25 8.88 -14.23
C GLY A 41 6.81 7.49 -13.75
N LEU A 42 6.16 7.40 -12.60
CA LEU A 42 5.75 6.15 -11.99
C LEU A 42 4.28 5.83 -12.31
N VAL A 43 3.98 4.55 -12.51
CA VAL A 43 2.62 4.02 -12.57
C VAL A 43 2.28 3.47 -11.19
N ALA A 44 1.35 4.11 -10.50
CA ALA A 44 0.91 3.75 -9.16
C ALA A 44 -0.61 3.81 -9.09
N GLY A 45 -1.25 2.80 -8.53
CA GLY A 45 -2.71 2.78 -8.47
C GLY A 45 -3.27 1.54 -7.79
N ILE A 46 -4.59 1.41 -7.90
CA ILE A 46 -5.36 0.30 -7.31
C ILE A 46 -6.49 -0.11 -8.25
N THR A 47 -6.72 -1.42 -8.40
CA THR A 47 -7.88 -1.94 -9.13
C THR A 47 -9.16 -1.71 -8.33
N THR A 48 -10.30 -1.67 -9.04
CA THR A 48 -11.61 -1.47 -8.42
C THR A 48 -12.56 -2.60 -8.78
N ARG A 49 -13.76 -2.59 -8.17
CA ARG A 49 -14.84 -3.51 -8.58
C ARG A 49 -15.17 -3.33 -10.07
N PRO A 50 -15.65 -4.43 -10.71
CA PRO A 50 -15.91 -5.77 -10.15
C PRO A 50 -14.69 -6.72 -10.20
N LEU A 51 -13.48 -6.22 -10.47
CA LEU A 51 -12.27 -7.00 -10.71
C LEU A 51 -11.65 -7.52 -9.41
N SER A 52 -12.09 -8.72 -8.96
CA SER A 52 -11.44 -9.41 -7.83
C SER A 52 -10.20 -10.18 -8.30
N LEU A 53 -9.05 -9.91 -7.66
CA LEU A 53 -7.74 -10.48 -8.02
C LEU A 53 -7.13 -11.32 -6.88
N GLY A 54 -7.92 -11.75 -5.89
CA GLY A 54 -7.47 -12.57 -4.78
C GLY A 54 -7.15 -14.01 -5.19
N LEU A 55 -5.88 -14.39 -5.32
CA LEU A 55 -5.47 -15.76 -5.68
C LEU A 55 -5.78 -16.79 -4.59
N TRP A 56 -5.82 -16.36 -3.34
CA TRP A 56 -6.11 -17.21 -2.17
C TRP A 56 -7.55 -17.00 -1.69
N SER A 57 -8.50 -16.96 -2.63
CA SER A 57 -9.94 -16.88 -2.38
C SER A 57 -10.61 -18.23 -2.73
N ASP A 58 -11.88 -18.36 -2.38
CA ASP A 58 -12.69 -19.54 -2.74
C ASP A 58 -13.14 -19.55 -4.22
N GLU A 59 -12.74 -18.53 -4.99
CA GLU A 59 -13.08 -18.47 -6.41
C GLU A 59 -12.26 -19.48 -7.24
N PRO A 60 -12.82 -20.04 -8.32
CA PRO A 60 -12.06 -20.92 -9.20
C PRO A 60 -10.79 -20.25 -9.72
N VAL A 61 -9.63 -20.83 -9.41
CA VAL A 61 -8.31 -20.24 -9.70
C VAL A 61 -8.13 -19.83 -11.18
N GLY A 62 -8.69 -20.60 -12.11
CA GLY A 62 -8.64 -20.29 -13.54
C GLY A 62 -9.31 -18.95 -13.90
N GLN A 63 -10.41 -18.59 -13.21
CA GLN A 63 -11.07 -17.30 -13.40
C GLN A 63 -10.22 -16.15 -12.86
N VAL A 64 -9.64 -16.34 -11.66
CA VAL A 64 -8.76 -15.34 -11.05
C VAL A 64 -7.51 -15.11 -11.91
N ILE A 65 -6.88 -16.18 -12.40
CA ILE A 65 -5.74 -16.10 -13.32
C ILE A 65 -6.12 -15.42 -14.65
N GLY A 66 -7.34 -15.66 -15.17
CA GLY A 66 -7.85 -14.95 -16.33
C GLY A 66 -7.90 -13.44 -16.12
N ARG A 67 -8.41 -12.99 -14.96
CA ARG A 67 -8.44 -11.57 -14.59
C ARG A 67 -7.04 -10.98 -14.41
N TRP A 68 -6.10 -11.72 -13.80
CA TRP A 68 -4.70 -11.31 -13.70
C TRP A 68 -4.03 -11.14 -15.07
N ARG A 69 -4.32 -12.03 -16.03
CA ARG A 69 -3.83 -11.90 -17.41
C ARG A 69 -4.35 -10.63 -18.07
N ALA A 70 -5.64 -10.32 -17.91
CA ALA A 70 -6.23 -9.09 -18.42
C ALA A 70 -5.60 -7.85 -17.75
N PHE A 71 -5.42 -7.89 -16.42
CA PHE A 71 -4.73 -6.83 -15.67
C PHE A 71 -3.32 -6.58 -16.22
N ARG A 72 -2.50 -7.62 -16.38
CA ARG A 72 -1.16 -7.50 -16.96
C ARG A 72 -1.20 -6.93 -18.39
N ALA A 73 -2.07 -7.46 -19.24
CA ALA A 73 -2.19 -7.06 -20.63
C ALA A 73 -2.56 -5.57 -20.78
N SER A 74 -3.31 -5.00 -19.82
CA SER A 74 -3.70 -3.58 -19.83
C SER A 74 -2.53 -2.60 -19.71
N PHE A 75 -1.35 -3.06 -19.33
CA PHE A 75 -0.13 -2.25 -19.31
C PHE A 75 0.73 -2.39 -20.58
N GLY A 76 0.38 -3.28 -21.50
CA GLY A 76 1.17 -3.57 -22.70
C GLY A 76 2.55 -4.11 -22.36
N THR A 77 3.58 -3.60 -23.04
CA THR A 77 4.98 -4.00 -22.84
C THR A 77 5.69 -3.27 -21.71
N ARG A 78 5.02 -2.29 -21.08
CA ARG A 78 5.63 -1.44 -20.02
C ARG A 78 6.10 -2.23 -18.81
N PHE A 79 5.41 -3.33 -18.46
CA PHE A 79 5.73 -4.17 -17.32
C PHE A 79 5.79 -5.65 -17.72
N PRO A 80 6.91 -6.12 -18.26
CA PRO A 80 7.11 -7.55 -18.57
C PRO A 80 7.09 -8.43 -17.32
N SER A 81 7.39 -7.86 -16.15
CA SER A 81 7.41 -8.58 -14.86
C SER A 81 6.34 -8.08 -13.91
N ILE A 82 5.67 -9.02 -13.23
CA ILE A 82 4.77 -8.74 -12.10
C ILE A 82 5.24 -9.59 -10.92
N VAL A 83 5.34 -8.96 -9.75
CA VAL A 83 5.65 -9.64 -8.49
C VAL A 83 4.48 -9.51 -7.53
N LEU A 84 4.12 -10.61 -6.89
CA LEU A 84 3.11 -10.66 -5.84
C LEU A 84 3.46 -11.74 -4.82
N ALA A 85 2.83 -11.70 -3.66
CA ALA A 85 3.05 -12.70 -2.63
C ALA A 85 1.74 -13.12 -1.95
N HIS A 86 1.75 -14.31 -1.37
CA HIS A 86 0.82 -14.68 -0.33
C HIS A 86 1.17 -13.91 0.94
N GLN A 87 0.37 -12.89 1.24
CA GLN A 87 0.58 -11.97 2.34
C GLN A 87 0.14 -12.63 3.65
N VAL A 88 0.96 -12.49 4.68
CA VAL A 88 0.74 -13.10 6.00
C VAL A 88 0.48 -12.07 7.10
N HIS A 89 0.32 -10.79 6.74
CA HIS A 89 0.20 -9.65 7.64
C HIS A 89 1.44 -9.45 8.52
N GLY A 90 2.61 -9.85 8.01
CA GLY A 90 3.91 -9.70 8.64
C GLY A 90 4.61 -8.38 8.29
N THR A 91 5.94 -8.41 8.36
CA THR A 91 6.80 -7.24 8.08
C THR A 91 7.84 -7.50 7.01
N ASP A 92 7.87 -8.69 6.41
CA ASP A 92 8.89 -9.06 5.44
C ASP A 92 8.69 -8.34 4.11
N VAL A 93 9.72 -7.60 3.70
CA VAL A 93 9.80 -6.85 2.44
C VAL A 93 10.97 -7.37 1.62
N ARG A 94 10.71 -7.79 0.37
CA ARG A 94 11.75 -8.30 -0.52
C ARG A 94 12.24 -7.24 -1.50
N TRP A 95 13.56 -7.09 -1.60
CA TRP A 95 14.20 -6.33 -2.66
C TRP A 95 14.51 -7.23 -3.86
N TYR A 96 14.25 -6.73 -5.07
CA TYR A 96 14.60 -7.39 -6.33
C TYR A 96 15.78 -6.67 -6.98
N GLU A 97 16.91 -7.40 -7.10
CA GLU A 97 18.17 -6.90 -7.71
C GLU A 97 18.10 -6.87 -9.23
N SER A 98 17.22 -7.66 -9.80
CA SER A 98 17.01 -7.78 -11.23
C SER A 98 15.54 -8.03 -11.52
N ARG A 99 15.14 -7.74 -12.74
CA ARG A 99 13.77 -7.99 -13.19
C ARG A 99 13.54 -9.50 -13.34
N PRO A 100 12.61 -10.11 -12.58
CA PRO A 100 12.22 -11.49 -12.80
C PRO A 100 11.48 -11.65 -14.13
N ASP A 101 11.56 -12.85 -14.74
CA ASP A 101 10.80 -13.11 -15.95
C ASP A 101 9.32 -13.37 -15.66
N GLY A 102 8.45 -12.64 -16.33
CA GLY A 102 7.00 -12.86 -16.28
C GLY A 102 6.37 -12.63 -14.92
N TRP A 103 5.83 -13.67 -14.32
CA TRP A 103 5.17 -13.62 -13.02
C TRP A 103 6.01 -14.30 -11.95
N LEU A 104 6.30 -13.58 -10.89
CA LEU A 104 6.92 -14.14 -9.69
C LEU A 104 5.90 -14.12 -8.56
N ILE A 105 5.47 -15.31 -8.13
CA ILE A 105 4.57 -15.49 -6.99
C ILE A 105 5.39 -16.08 -5.86
N LEU A 106 5.36 -15.42 -4.71
CA LEU A 106 6.14 -15.78 -3.52
C LEU A 106 5.21 -16.09 -2.35
N ASP A 107 5.77 -16.58 -1.27
CA ASP A 107 5.04 -16.86 -0.04
C ASP A 107 5.63 -16.06 1.12
N GLY A 108 4.77 -15.66 2.08
CA GLY A 108 5.19 -15.08 3.35
C GLY A 108 5.68 -13.63 3.32
N LEU A 109 5.41 -12.86 2.25
CA LEU A 109 5.85 -11.47 2.15
C LEU A 109 4.67 -10.50 2.18
N ASP A 110 4.87 -9.37 2.84
CA ASP A 110 3.91 -8.27 2.89
C ASP A 110 4.42 -7.01 2.19
N GLY A 111 5.55 -7.08 1.49
CA GLY A 111 6.07 -5.98 0.72
C GLY A 111 7.11 -6.37 -0.33
N HIS A 112 7.26 -5.46 -1.30
CA HIS A 112 8.16 -5.60 -2.43
C HIS A 112 8.88 -4.28 -2.67
N ALA A 113 10.16 -4.35 -3.07
CA ALA A 113 10.96 -3.17 -3.41
C ALA A 113 11.95 -3.47 -4.55
N THR A 114 12.25 -2.48 -5.37
CA THR A 114 13.22 -2.58 -6.47
C THR A 114 13.64 -1.19 -6.96
N ASN A 115 14.70 -1.14 -7.74
CA ASN A 115 15.04 -0.01 -8.61
C ASN A 115 15.06 -0.42 -10.10
N GLU A 116 14.58 -1.62 -10.42
CA GLU A 116 14.56 -2.15 -11.79
C GLU A 116 13.32 -1.68 -12.55
N PRO A 117 13.45 -0.96 -13.69
CA PRO A 117 12.33 -0.62 -14.56
C PRO A 117 11.66 -1.89 -15.14
N GLY A 118 10.37 -1.81 -15.40
CA GLY A 118 9.59 -2.90 -15.99
C GLY A 118 9.13 -3.96 -14.98
N VAL A 119 9.38 -3.76 -13.68
CA VAL A 119 8.81 -4.57 -12.60
C VAL A 119 7.57 -3.86 -12.05
N LEU A 120 6.43 -4.53 -12.06
CA LEU A 120 5.22 -4.07 -11.39
C LEU A 120 5.10 -4.77 -10.04
N LEU A 121 5.33 -4.03 -8.97
CA LEU A 121 5.12 -4.47 -7.59
C LEU A 121 3.61 -4.51 -7.31
N THR A 122 3.12 -5.57 -6.67
CA THR A 122 1.69 -5.69 -6.36
C THR A 122 1.45 -6.24 -4.95
N VAL A 123 0.43 -5.70 -4.28
CA VAL A 123 -0.13 -6.25 -3.05
C VAL A 123 -1.65 -6.32 -3.16
N THR A 124 -2.26 -7.32 -2.56
CA THR A 124 -3.72 -7.48 -2.51
C THR A 124 -4.27 -6.81 -1.26
N VAL A 125 -5.36 -6.07 -1.40
CA VAL A 125 -5.99 -5.37 -0.28
C VAL A 125 -7.51 -5.49 -0.31
N ALA A 126 -8.09 -5.49 0.88
CA ALA A 126 -9.48 -5.20 1.18
C ALA A 126 -9.49 -4.69 2.62
N ASP A 127 -9.46 -3.37 2.80
CA ASP A 127 -9.32 -2.57 4.03
C ASP A 127 -7.89 -2.27 4.49
N CYS A 128 -6.93 -3.20 4.43
CA CYS A 128 -5.53 -2.90 4.75
C CYS A 128 -4.99 -1.80 3.85
N ILE A 129 -4.05 -1.00 4.36
CA ILE A 129 -3.53 0.17 3.65
C ILE A 129 -2.37 -0.26 2.74
N PRO A 130 -2.46 -0.10 1.42
CA PRO A 130 -1.28 -0.18 0.57
C PRO A 130 -0.45 1.09 0.78
N VAL A 131 0.82 0.93 1.15
CA VAL A 131 1.75 2.06 1.31
C VAL A 131 2.73 2.05 0.16
N TYR A 132 2.67 3.11 -0.62
CA TYR A 132 3.55 3.36 -1.77
C TYR A 132 4.72 4.22 -1.30
N LEU A 133 5.94 3.79 -1.59
CA LEU A 133 7.15 4.56 -1.33
C LEU A 133 7.96 4.68 -2.62
N ALA A 134 8.49 5.87 -2.86
CA ALA A 134 9.39 6.10 -3.99
C ALA A 134 10.56 6.98 -3.55
N VAL A 135 11.71 6.75 -4.18
CA VAL A 135 12.92 7.57 -4.05
C VAL A 135 13.28 8.06 -5.45
N PRO A 136 12.67 9.17 -5.92
CA PRO A 136 12.75 9.58 -7.32
C PRO A 136 14.17 9.74 -7.84
N LYS A 137 15.08 10.30 -7.02
CA LYS A 137 16.50 10.50 -7.37
C LYS A 137 17.29 9.20 -7.59
N LYS A 138 16.78 8.07 -7.11
CA LYS A 138 17.45 6.76 -7.16
C LYS A 138 16.69 5.74 -8.01
N GLY A 139 15.50 6.09 -8.50
CA GLY A 139 14.61 5.16 -9.19
C GLY A 139 14.11 4.01 -8.30
N ALA A 140 14.34 4.07 -6.98
CA ALA A 140 13.90 3.01 -6.09
C ALA A 140 12.43 3.20 -5.72
N ILE A 141 11.69 2.09 -5.69
CA ILE A 141 10.28 2.04 -5.31
C ILE A 141 10.03 0.88 -4.35
N ALA A 142 9.04 1.04 -3.49
CA ALA A 142 8.55 -0.03 -2.64
C ALA A 142 7.03 0.07 -2.47
N LEU A 143 6.37 -1.08 -2.35
CA LEU A 143 4.95 -1.19 -2.09
C LEU A 143 4.74 -2.21 -0.98
N VAL A 144 4.11 -1.81 0.12
CA VAL A 144 3.86 -2.68 1.27
C VAL A 144 2.37 -2.76 1.62
N HIS A 145 1.96 -3.91 2.11
CA HIS A 145 0.64 -4.21 2.63
C HIS A 145 0.60 -3.96 4.14
N ALA A 146 0.04 -2.84 4.56
CA ALA A 146 -0.02 -2.45 5.96
C ALA A 146 -1.42 -2.74 6.57
N GLY A 147 -1.63 -3.97 7.00
CA GLY A 147 -2.70 -4.33 7.92
C GLY A 147 -2.33 -3.93 9.36
N TRP A 148 -3.27 -4.07 10.32
CA TRP A 148 -2.99 -3.67 11.70
C TRP A 148 -1.82 -4.42 12.34
N ARG A 149 -1.63 -5.73 12.03
CA ARG A 149 -0.48 -6.52 12.54
C ARG A 149 0.82 -5.98 11.99
N GLY A 150 0.98 -5.97 10.66
CA GLY A 150 2.20 -5.45 10.03
C GLY A 150 2.50 -4.01 10.42
N THR A 151 1.46 -3.15 10.56
CA THR A 151 1.64 -1.78 11.06
C THR A 151 2.13 -1.80 12.50
N ALA A 152 1.54 -2.57 13.41
CA ALA A 152 1.97 -2.64 14.80
C ALA A 152 3.40 -3.19 14.94
N ASP A 153 3.77 -4.17 14.10
CA ASP A 153 5.07 -4.86 14.11
C ASP A 153 6.16 -4.12 13.32
N GLY A 154 5.85 -3.00 12.62
CA GLY A 154 6.84 -2.11 12.04
C GLY A 154 7.17 -2.38 10.58
N ILE A 155 6.20 -2.77 9.74
CA ILE A 155 6.43 -2.99 8.29
C ILE A 155 6.95 -1.74 7.57
N LEU A 156 6.50 -0.54 7.96
CA LEU A 156 6.99 0.71 7.39
C LEU A 156 8.46 0.93 7.74
N GLU A 157 8.80 0.74 8.99
CA GLU A 157 10.16 0.86 9.52
C GLU A 157 11.11 -0.11 8.81
N GLN A 158 10.72 -1.38 8.66
CA GLN A 158 11.50 -2.40 7.94
C GLN A 158 11.70 -2.02 6.47
N CYS A 159 10.66 -1.49 5.82
CA CYS A 159 10.76 -1.04 4.43
C CYS A 159 11.72 0.15 4.28
N VAL A 160 11.64 1.14 5.17
CA VAL A 160 12.54 2.32 5.17
C VAL A 160 13.99 1.91 5.44
N GLU A 161 14.24 1.00 6.38
CA GLU A 161 15.60 0.49 6.64
C GLU A 161 16.15 -0.30 5.44
N LEU A 162 15.32 -1.10 4.77
CA LEU A 162 15.70 -1.78 3.53
C LEU A 162 16.12 -0.77 2.45
N LEU A 163 15.35 0.32 2.25
CA LEU A 163 15.68 1.36 1.28
C LEU A 163 16.99 2.06 1.65
N LYS A 164 17.22 2.37 2.94
CA LYS A 164 18.50 2.95 3.42
C LYS A 164 19.68 2.01 3.15
N TRP A 165 19.52 0.75 3.45
CA TRP A 165 20.57 -0.26 3.19
C TRP A 165 20.88 -0.37 1.69
N ARG A 166 19.90 -0.12 0.82
CA ARG A 166 20.04 -0.08 -0.65
C ARG A 166 20.52 1.26 -1.19
N GLY A 167 20.99 2.16 -0.34
CA GLY A 167 21.68 3.39 -0.73
C GLY A 167 20.82 4.64 -0.79
N VAL A 168 19.66 4.64 -0.15
CA VAL A 168 18.89 5.87 0.11
C VAL A 168 19.55 6.62 1.26
N ALA A 169 20.16 7.76 0.97
CA ALA A 169 20.97 8.48 1.94
C ALA A 169 20.17 9.07 3.10
N LYS A 170 18.95 9.54 2.84
CA LYS A 170 18.09 10.19 3.84
C LYS A 170 16.65 9.78 3.66
N ALA A 171 15.91 9.63 4.76
CA ALA A 171 14.47 9.38 4.72
C ALA A 171 13.68 10.53 4.08
N SER A 172 14.20 11.77 4.13
CA SER A 172 13.63 12.94 3.44
C SER A 172 13.70 12.87 1.90
N ASP A 173 14.47 11.93 1.34
CA ASP A 173 14.44 11.66 -0.11
C ASP A 173 13.30 10.72 -0.54
N ILE A 174 12.61 10.12 0.44
CA ILE A 174 11.46 9.21 0.22
C ILE A 174 10.19 10.04 0.13
N VAL A 175 9.38 9.77 -0.88
CA VAL A 175 7.99 10.22 -0.96
C VAL A 175 7.07 9.05 -0.63
N MET A 176 6.02 9.30 0.16
CA MET A 176 5.11 8.25 0.63
C MET A 176 3.64 8.60 0.34
N HIS A 177 2.88 7.59 -0.05
CA HIS A 177 1.43 7.69 -0.16
C HIS A 177 0.77 6.50 0.56
N CYS A 178 -0.16 6.79 1.48
CA CYS A 178 -1.07 5.80 2.04
C CYS A 178 -2.32 5.73 1.15
N GLY A 179 -2.49 4.64 0.42
CA GLY A 179 -3.57 4.48 -0.55
C GLY A 179 -4.93 4.12 0.03
N VAL A 180 -5.82 3.67 -0.87
CA VAL A 180 -7.20 3.27 -0.53
C VAL A 180 -7.20 2.13 0.48
N GLY A 181 -7.93 2.32 1.56
CA GLY A 181 -8.15 1.32 2.60
C GLY A 181 -9.28 1.75 3.52
N ILE A 182 -9.47 1.08 4.64
CA ILE A 182 -10.52 1.45 5.60
C ILE A 182 -10.14 2.74 6.34
N CYS A 183 -11.08 3.66 6.51
CA CYS A 183 -10.86 4.88 7.30
C CYS A 183 -11.04 4.62 8.80
N GLY A 184 -10.53 5.52 9.63
CA GLY A 184 -10.65 5.42 11.08
C GLY A 184 -12.11 5.32 11.56
N ALA A 185 -13.02 6.09 10.96
CA ALA A 185 -14.43 6.07 11.34
C ALA A 185 -15.11 4.71 11.11
N CYS A 186 -14.63 3.93 10.12
CA CYS A 186 -15.17 2.60 9.80
C CYS A 186 -14.41 1.44 10.47
N TYR A 187 -13.27 1.74 11.10
CA TYR A 187 -12.38 0.70 11.63
C TYR A 187 -12.38 0.64 13.16
N GLU A 188 -13.49 0.20 13.71
CA GLU A 188 -13.59 -0.14 15.13
C GLU A 188 -12.81 -1.42 15.41
N VAL A 189 -11.97 -1.42 16.44
CA VAL A 189 -11.14 -2.54 16.89
C VAL A 189 -11.29 -2.76 18.39
N GLY A 190 -11.21 -4.03 18.82
CA GLY A 190 -11.24 -4.40 20.22
C GLY A 190 -9.92 -4.14 20.95
N SER A 191 -9.93 -4.38 22.25
CA SER A 191 -8.78 -4.10 23.14
C SER A 191 -7.52 -4.86 22.74
N GLU A 192 -7.64 -6.05 22.18
CA GLU A 192 -6.51 -6.87 21.72
C GLU A 192 -5.72 -6.24 20.57
N VAL A 193 -6.38 -5.43 19.74
CA VAL A 193 -5.72 -4.64 18.70
C VAL A 193 -5.30 -3.27 19.24
N ALA A 194 -6.17 -2.61 20.01
CA ALA A 194 -5.95 -1.28 20.56
C ALA A 194 -4.64 -1.19 21.36
N VAL A 195 -4.37 -2.19 22.21
CA VAL A 195 -3.15 -2.23 23.05
C VAL A 195 -1.86 -2.23 22.23
N ARG A 196 -1.88 -2.78 21.00
CA ARG A 196 -0.71 -2.78 20.10
C ARG A 196 -0.34 -1.37 19.61
N PHE A 197 -1.24 -0.42 19.76
CA PHE A 197 -1.08 0.99 19.39
C PHE A 197 -1.02 1.92 20.62
N GLY A 198 -0.89 1.35 21.83
CA GLY A 198 -0.87 2.12 23.09
C GLY A 198 -2.23 2.69 23.48
N LEU A 199 -3.33 2.12 22.96
CA LEU A 199 -4.70 2.53 23.24
C LEU A 199 -5.39 1.49 24.14
N THR A 200 -6.50 1.86 24.77
CA THR A 200 -7.26 0.99 25.68
C THR A 200 -8.72 0.89 25.27
N GLY A 201 -9.31 -0.28 25.50
CA GLY A 201 -10.73 -0.52 25.21
C GLY A 201 -11.01 -0.72 23.71
N THR A 202 -12.26 -0.54 23.33
CA THR A 202 -12.70 -0.54 21.93
C THR A 202 -12.54 0.87 21.37
N VAL A 203 -11.85 0.99 20.24
CA VAL A 203 -11.49 2.30 19.66
C VAL A 203 -11.67 2.31 18.15
N GLN A 204 -11.84 3.50 17.60
CA GLN A 204 -11.73 3.76 16.17
C GLN A 204 -10.25 3.95 15.81
N LEU A 205 -9.69 3.03 15.00
CA LEU A 205 -8.27 3.03 14.65
C LEU A 205 -8.04 3.54 13.23
N ASP A 206 -7.36 4.67 13.09
CA ASP A 206 -6.92 5.17 11.77
C ASP A 206 -5.49 4.72 11.47
N LEU A 207 -5.35 3.65 10.66
CA LEU A 207 -4.05 3.13 10.25
C LEU A 207 -3.27 4.12 9.38
N ARG A 208 -3.94 4.95 8.56
CA ARG A 208 -3.26 5.98 7.75
C ARG A 208 -2.67 7.07 8.62
N ALA A 209 -3.38 7.48 9.66
CA ALA A 209 -2.86 8.44 10.64
C ALA A 209 -1.66 7.88 11.41
N VAL A 210 -1.73 6.60 11.83
CA VAL A 210 -0.60 5.90 12.49
C VAL A 210 0.61 5.84 11.57
N LEU A 211 0.44 5.36 10.33
CA LEU A 211 1.52 5.23 9.34
C LEU A 211 2.14 6.59 9.00
N SER A 212 1.31 7.62 8.82
CA SER A 212 1.78 8.98 8.53
C SER A 212 2.60 9.58 9.68
N ARG A 213 2.21 9.34 10.93
CA ARG A 213 2.98 9.76 12.11
C ARG A 213 4.33 9.06 12.14
N ARG A 214 4.35 7.73 12.03
CA ARG A 214 5.59 6.94 12.02
C ARG A 214 6.52 7.32 10.87
N ALA A 215 5.96 7.61 9.69
CA ALA A 215 6.75 8.11 8.56
C ALA A 215 7.48 9.41 8.88
N ARG A 216 6.81 10.36 9.56
CA ARG A 216 7.44 11.59 10.03
C ARG A 216 8.52 11.33 11.07
N ASP A 217 8.25 10.44 12.01
CA ASP A 217 9.22 10.06 13.04
C ASP A 217 10.48 9.43 12.43
N LEU A 218 10.35 8.74 11.28
CA LEU A 218 11.46 8.22 10.49
C LEU A 218 12.18 9.29 9.64
N GLY A 219 11.61 10.50 9.52
CA GLY A 219 12.15 11.60 8.74
C GLY A 219 11.66 11.70 7.30
N ILE A 220 10.55 11.03 6.95
CA ILE A 220 9.87 11.21 5.65
C ILE A 220 9.05 12.50 5.72
N GLU A 221 9.33 13.43 4.82
CA GLU A 221 8.70 14.76 4.81
C GLU A 221 7.51 14.84 3.84
N GLU A 222 7.62 14.23 2.66
CA GLU A 222 6.58 14.25 1.65
C GLU A 222 5.63 13.05 1.81
N ILE A 223 4.52 13.27 2.52
CA ILE A 223 3.52 12.25 2.84
C ILE A 223 2.15 12.69 2.33
N THR A 224 1.47 11.79 1.64
CA THR A 224 0.09 11.97 1.18
C THR A 224 -0.79 10.80 1.58
N THR A 225 -2.10 11.02 1.65
CA THR A 225 -3.09 9.98 1.96
C THR A 225 -4.26 10.03 1.00
N SER A 226 -4.77 8.86 0.63
CA SER A 226 -6.00 8.71 -0.12
C SER A 226 -7.21 9.23 0.68
N PRO A 227 -8.13 9.97 0.08
CA PRO A 227 -9.40 10.33 0.71
C PRO A 227 -10.41 9.17 0.71
N TRP A 228 -10.18 8.12 -0.07
CA TRP A 228 -11.14 7.04 -0.26
C TRP A 228 -11.14 6.05 0.89
N CYS A 229 -12.34 5.61 1.29
CA CYS A 229 -12.55 4.52 2.25
C CYS A 229 -13.12 3.30 1.54
N SER A 230 -12.50 2.14 1.74
CA SER A 230 -12.97 0.87 1.14
C SER A 230 -14.32 0.43 1.70
N ALA A 231 -14.60 0.70 2.97
CA ALA A 231 -15.85 0.29 3.62
C ALA A 231 -17.05 1.19 3.27
N GLU A 232 -16.81 2.48 2.97
CA GLU A 232 -17.84 3.44 2.52
C GLU A 232 -18.05 3.36 1.00
N GLY A 233 -16.98 3.28 0.22
CA GLY A 233 -17.02 3.22 -1.24
C GLY A 233 -17.27 1.82 -1.80
N ARG A 234 -18.26 1.09 -1.29
CA ARG A 234 -18.55 -0.31 -1.64
C ARG A 234 -19.02 -0.53 -3.08
N ASP A 235 -19.43 0.51 -3.75
CA ASP A 235 -19.72 0.53 -5.20
C ASP A 235 -18.44 0.37 -6.04
N ARG A 236 -17.29 0.85 -5.51
CA ARG A 236 -15.99 0.84 -6.19
C ARG A 236 -14.98 -0.11 -5.57
N PHE A 237 -15.05 -0.36 -4.26
CA PHE A 237 -14.01 -1.09 -3.53
C PHE A 237 -14.53 -2.36 -2.88
N PHE A 238 -13.66 -3.35 -2.76
CA PHE A 238 -13.89 -4.51 -1.89
C PHE A 238 -13.51 -4.15 -0.45
N SER A 239 -14.30 -4.61 0.51
CA SER A 239 -14.05 -4.40 1.94
C SER A 239 -14.31 -5.68 2.74
N HIS A 240 -13.29 -6.16 3.41
CA HIS A 240 -13.38 -7.32 4.31
C HIS A 240 -14.32 -7.03 5.49
N ARG A 241 -14.19 -5.83 6.08
CA ARG A 241 -15.02 -5.37 7.22
C ARG A 241 -16.49 -5.31 6.84
N ALA A 242 -16.81 -4.59 5.76
CA ALA A 242 -18.18 -4.35 5.34
C ALA A 242 -18.88 -5.64 4.84
N SER A 243 -18.12 -6.58 4.27
CA SER A 243 -18.64 -7.86 3.77
C SER A 243 -18.56 -9.01 4.78
N LYS A 244 -17.98 -8.77 5.97
CA LYS A 244 -17.70 -9.84 6.96
C LYS A 244 -16.85 -10.97 6.37
N GLY A 245 -15.78 -10.59 5.64
CA GLY A 245 -14.82 -11.51 5.07
C GLY A 245 -15.18 -12.14 3.72
N ARG A 246 -16.36 -11.88 3.17
CA ARG A 246 -16.89 -12.54 1.96
C ARG A 246 -16.59 -11.82 0.65
N ASP A 247 -15.87 -10.73 0.70
CA ASP A 247 -15.60 -9.88 -0.47
C ASP A 247 -14.30 -10.30 -1.21
N GLY A 248 -14.18 -9.84 -2.46
CA GLY A 248 -12.97 -10.01 -3.26
C GLY A 248 -11.77 -9.23 -2.76
N ARG A 249 -10.74 -9.14 -3.61
CA ARG A 249 -9.52 -8.37 -3.31
C ARG A 249 -9.20 -7.43 -4.46
N MET A 250 -8.90 -6.17 -4.12
CA MET A 250 -8.24 -5.23 -5.02
C MET A 250 -6.75 -5.54 -5.07
N VAL A 251 -6.09 -5.09 -6.12
CA VAL A 251 -4.63 -5.08 -6.23
C VAL A 251 -4.16 -3.64 -6.28
N ALA A 252 -3.35 -3.26 -5.29
CA ALA A 252 -2.54 -2.06 -5.37
C ALA A 252 -1.25 -2.38 -6.10
N TYR A 253 -0.77 -1.45 -6.94
CA TYR A 253 0.40 -1.67 -7.79
C TYR A 253 1.27 -0.43 -7.92
N LEU A 254 2.57 -0.64 -8.06
CA LEU A 254 3.58 0.40 -8.24
C LEU A 254 4.67 -0.10 -9.18
N GLY A 255 5.03 0.69 -10.18
CA GLY A 255 6.11 0.34 -11.08
C GLY A 255 6.69 1.54 -11.80
N GLN A 256 7.97 1.42 -12.17
CA GLN A 256 8.62 2.30 -13.14
C GLN A 256 8.49 1.63 -14.51
N PRO A 257 7.78 2.23 -15.49
CA PRO A 257 7.60 1.61 -16.79
C PRO A 257 8.91 1.53 -17.57
N LEU A 258 9.02 0.54 -18.46
CA LEU A 258 10.00 0.59 -19.54
C LEU A 258 9.64 1.74 -20.47
N GLY A 259 10.66 2.43 -20.98
CA GLY A 259 10.52 3.48 -22.00
C GLY A 259 10.06 2.95 -23.34
#